data_15036a916ee25dc1670ab91e424eadff
#
_entry.id   15036a916ee25dc1670ab91e424eadff
#
_cell.length_a   1.000
_cell.length_b   1.000
_cell.length_c   1.000
_cell.angle_alpha   90.00
_cell.angle_beta   90.00
_cell.angle_gamma   90.00
#
_symmetry.space_group_name_H-M   'P 1'
#
loop_
_entity.id
_entity.type
_entity.pdbx_description
1 polymer ?
#
loop_
_entity_poly.entity_id
_entity_poly.type
_entity_poly.pdbx_seq_one_letter_code
_entity_poly.pdbx_strand_id
1 'polypeptide(L)'
;MKVFIGVGHGGSDPGAVANNTKEKDLNLSIAKACRDVLVRHGIEVKLSRAKDENDPLGEEIRECNEFSPDLAVDIHNNAGGGDGAEAFYHYGGGKSKTLAENILAEVVKVGQNSRGAKVRKNSQGKDYYGFIRETSAPAVIVECAFVDNAQDLEILATEGKRKSMGEAIAKGLLKTLGVAYQGEKNTLYRVQVGAYLLKSNAEAVQKKIKAVGFDAFIVKE
;
A
#
# COMPACT_ATOMS: atom_id res chain seq x y z
N MET A 1 -6.30 15.16 8.70
CA MET A 1 -4.93 14.91 8.17
C MET A 1 -5.06 14.47 6.73
N LYS A 2 -4.11 14.88 5.90
CA LYS A 2 -4.11 14.64 4.45
C LYS A 2 -2.84 13.91 4.02
N VAL A 3 -2.97 12.95 3.11
CA VAL A 3 -1.84 12.24 2.49
C VAL A 3 -2.01 12.28 0.98
N PHE A 4 -0.95 12.66 0.27
CA PHE A 4 -0.86 12.50 -1.16
C PHE A 4 -0.08 11.22 -1.49
N ILE A 5 -0.60 10.44 -2.43
CA ILE A 5 0.07 9.23 -2.92
C ILE A 5 0.32 9.40 -4.42
N GLY A 6 1.56 9.61 -4.77
CA GLY A 6 2.06 9.48 -6.12
C GLY A 6 2.02 8.02 -6.55
N VAL A 7 1.70 7.80 -7.80
CA VAL A 7 1.58 6.47 -8.40
C VAL A 7 2.46 6.42 -9.63
N GLY A 8 3.71 6.11 -9.42
CA GLY A 8 4.75 6.20 -10.44
C GLY A 8 4.37 5.58 -11.78
N HIS A 9 4.72 6.26 -12.88
CA HIS A 9 4.42 5.87 -14.26
C HIS A 9 2.92 5.83 -14.59
N GLY A 10 2.55 5.40 -15.80
CA GLY A 10 1.14 5.28 -16.21
C GLY A 10 0.93 5.58 -17.69
N GLY A 11 -0.20 5.14 -18.22
CA GLY A 11 -0.57 5.35 -19.62
C GLY A 11 0.51 4.83 -20.58
N SER A 12 1.11 5.73 -21.34
CA SER A 12 2.17 5.40 -22.31
C SER A 12 3.53 5.09 -21.68
N ASP A 13 3.76 5.47 -20.41
CA ASP A 13 4.97 5.15 -19.66
C ASP A 13 4.75 3.89 -18.81
N PRO A 14 5.29 2.73 -19.19
CA PRO A 14 5.14 1.49 -18.44
C PRO A 14 6.01 1.43 -17.18
N GLY A 15 6.97 2.36 -17.00
CA GLY A 15 8.07 2.18 -16.05
C GLY A 15 8.98 1.02 -16.42
N ALA A 16 9.61 0.40 -15.45
CA ALA A 16 10.40 -0.81 -15.68
C ALA A 16 9.53 -1.97 -16.15
N VAL A 17 10.05 -2.74 -17.11
CA VAL A 17 9.35 -3.92 -17.67
C VAL A 17 10.27 -5.13 -17.61
N ALA A 18 9.89 -6.13 -16.85
CA ALA A 18 10.58 -7.41 -16.77
C ALA A 18 9.58 -8.53 -16.42
N ASN A 19 9.87 -9.78 -16.82
CA ASN A 19 9.07 -10.97 -16.45
C ASN A 19 7.56 -10.81 -16.73
N ASN A 20 7.17 -10.22 -17.86
CA ASN A 20 5.80 -9.87 -18.23
C ASN A 20 5.08 -8.92 -17.24
N THR A 21 5.82 -8.23 -16.41
CA THR A 21 5.31 -7.30 -15.42
C THR A 21 5.69 -5.88 -15.82
N LYS A 22 4.75 -4.95 -15.68
CA LYS A 22 4.98 -3.51 -15.86
C LYS A 22 4.92 -2.85 -14.48
N GLU A 23 5.88 -2.01 -14.19
CA GLU A 23 5.97 -1.29 -12.94
C GLU A 23 4.71 -0.48 -12.64
N LYS A 24 4.19 0.24 -13.63
CA LYS A 24 2.97 1.06 -13.50
C LYS A 24 1.76 0.32 -12.93
N ASP A 25 1.63 -0.99 -13.25
CA ASP A 25 0.48 -1.81 -12.82
C ASP A 25 0.64 -2.23 -11.35
N LEU A 26 1.87 -2.56 -10.94
CA LEU A 26 2.20 -2.83 -9.55
C LEU A 26 2.00 -1.59 -8.68
N ASN A 27 2.54 -0.45 -9.12
CA ASN A 27 2.43 0.82 -8.41
C ASN A 27 0.96 1.19 -8.15
N LEU A 28 0.10 1.08 -9.18
CA LEU A 28 -1.33 1.36 -9.06
C LEU A 28 -2.05 0.43 -8.08
N SER A 29 -1.73 -0.87 -8.12
CA SER A 29 -2.31 -1.87 -7.22
C SER A 29 -1.93 -1.60 -5.76
N ILE A 30 -0.66 -1.32 -5.49
CA ILE A 30 -0.12 -1.03 -4.16
C ILE A 30 -0.69 0.30 -3.64
N ALA A 31 -0.72 1.34 -4.48
CA ALA A 31 -1.22 2.67 -4.10
C ALA A 31 -2.70 2.65 -3.72
N LYS A 32 -3.54 1.93 -4.47
CA LYS A 32 -4.96 1.74 -4.14
C LYS A 32 -5.13 1.06 -2.79
N ALA A 33 -4.37 0.02 -2.51
CA ALA A 33 -4.42 -0.67 -1.23
C ALA A 33 -3.96 0.24 -0.07
N CYS A 34 -2.90 1.02 -0.28
CA CYS A 34 -2.44 2.01 0.69
C CYS A 34 -3.53 3.06 0.99
N ARG A 35 -4.14 3.64 -0.06
CA ARG A 35 -5.26 4.58 0.05
C ARG A 35 -6.40 4.00 0.89
N ASP A 36 -6.83 2.78 0.59
CA ASP A 36 -8.00 2.17 1.24
C ASP A 36 -7.78 1.99 2.75
N VAL A 37 -6.55 1.65 3.15
CA VAL A 37 -6.17 1.60 4.56
C VAL A 37 -6.22 2.99 5.19
N LEU A 38 -5.63 4.00 4.58
CA LEU A 38 -5.59 5.37 5.11
C LEU A 38 -6.99 5.97 5.25
N VAL A 39 -7.85 5.81 4.22
CA VAL A 39 -9.24 6.28 4.23
C VAL A 39 -10.02 5.62 5.37
N ARG A 40 -9.84 4.32 5.61
CA ARG A 40 -10.46 3.60 6.73
C ARG A 40 -10.04 4.17 8.11
N HIS A 41 -8.89 4.82 8.18
CA HIS A 41 -8.38 5.50 9.38
C HIS A 41 -8.73 7.00 9.44
N GLY A 42 -9.65 7.46 8.58
CA GLY A 42 -10.11 8.85 8.58
C GLY A 42 -9.10 9.84 7.98
N ILE A 43 -8.13 9.37 7.21
CA ILE A 43 -7.19 10.22 6.48
C ILE A 43 -7.81 10.61 5.13
N GLU A 44 -7.78 11.88 4.79
CA GLU A 44 -8.12 12.37 3.45
C GLU A 44 -6.96 12.04 2.50
N VAL A 45 -7.24 11.31 1.44
CA VAL A 45 -6.21 10.83 0.52
C VAL A 45 -6.50 11.27 -0.90
N LYS A 46 -5.48 11.81 -1.58
CA LYS A 46 -5.48 12.04 -3.02
C LYS A 46 -4.43 11.13 -3.66
N LEU A 47 -4.84 10.37 -4.68
CA LEU A 47 -3.93 9.68 -5.59
C LEU A 47 -3.60 10.59 -6.76
N SER A 48 -2.39 10.55 -7.29
CA SER A 48 -2.03 11.26 -8.52
C SER A 48 -2.80 10.70 -9.73
N ARG A 49 -2.99 9.37 -9.77
CA ARG A 49 -3.87 8.68 -10.73
C ARG A 49 -4.63 7.52 -10.09
N ALA A 50 -5.84 7.27 -10.55
CA ALA A 50 -6.69 6.19 -10.04
C ALA A 50 -6.90 5.04 -11.05
N LYS A 51 -6.40 5.17 -12.27
CA LYS A 51 -6.46 4.19 -13.38
C LYS A 51 -5.18 4.25 -14.19
N ASP A 52 -5.08 3.43 -15.25
CA ASP A 52 -3.95 3.49 -16.19
C ASP A 52 -4.11 4.71 -17.12
N GLU A 53 -3.51 5.79 -16.75
CA GLU A 53 -3.50 7.06 -17.48
C GLU A 53 -2.14 7.74 -17.34
N ASN A 54 -1.82 8.67 -18.24
CA ASN A 54 -0.59 9.44 -18.15
C ASN A 54 -0.62 10.34 -16.93
N ASP A 55 0.50 10.37 -16.23
CA ASP A 55 0.71 11.15 -15.01
C ASP A 55 2.10 11.80 -15.04
N PRO A 56 2.27 12.89 -15.79
CA PRO A 56 3.56 13.54 -15.88
C PRO A 56 4.01 14.10 -14.53
N LEU A 57 5.27 13.89 -14.16
CA LEU A 57 5.87 14.32 -12.89
C LEU A 57 5.53 15.78 -12.51
N GLY A 58 5.52 16.70 -13.49
CA GLY A 58 5.20 18.11 -13.23
C GLY A 58 3.73 18.32 -12.81
N GLU A 59 2.79 17.53 -13.35
CA GLU A 59 1.39 17.55 -12.92
C GLU A 59 1.21 16.93 -11.55
N GLU A 60 1.84 15.78 -11.31
CA GLU A 60 1.84 15.11 -10.03
C GLU A 60 2.33 16.04 -8.90
N ILE A 61 3.46 16.71 -9.10
CA ILE A 61 4.00 17.69 -8.14
C ILE A 61 3.04 18.88 -7.93
N ARG A 62 2.47 19.42 -9.02
CA ARG A 62 1.50 20.51 -8.94
C ARG A 62 0.28 20.09 -8.11
N GLU A 63 -0.29 18.93 -8.41
CA GLU A 63 -1.44 18.38 -7.70
C GLU A 63 -1.17 18.07 -6.23
N CYS A 64 0.03 17.58 -5.92
CA CYS A 64 0.47 17.39 -4.55
C CYS A 64 0.51 18.71 -3.78
N ASN A 65 1.12 19.74 -4.37
CA ASN A 65 1.24 21.06 -3.73
C ASN A 65 -0.12 21.75 -3.57
N GLU A 66 -1.01 21.67 -4.56
CA GLU A 66 -2.38 22.20 -4.48
C GLU A 66 -3.20 21.48 -3.39
N PHE A 67 -3.05 20.18 -3.24
CA PHE A 67 -3.73 19.41 -2.21
C PHE A 67 -3.23 19.74 -0.80
N SER A 68 -2.00 20.23 -0.67
CA SER A 68 -1.35 20.63 0.60
C SER A 68 -1.41 19.51 1.67
N PRO A 69 -0.81 18.33 1.43
CA PRO A 69 -0.87 17.21 2.35
C PRO A 69 0.06 17.40 3.56
N ASP A 70 -0.22 16.68 4.64
CA ASP A 70 0.66 16.54 5.81
C ASP A 70 1.89 15.66 5.53
N LEU A 71 1.74 14.69 4.62
CA LEU A 71 2.77 13.79 4.09
C LEU A 71 2.49 13.45 2.63
N ALA A 72 3.56 13.23 1.87
CA ALA A 72 3.48 12.71 0.51
C ALA A 72 4.35 11.45 0.36
N VAL A 73 3.86 10.46 -0.39
CA VAL A 73 4.61 9.26 -0.78
C VAL A 73 4.40 9.01 -2.25
N ASP A 74 5.47 8.76 -2.99
CA ASP A 74 5.41 8.30 -4.36
C ASP A 74 5.82 6.82 -4.41
N ILE A 75 4.96 5.99 -4.99
CA ILE A 75 5.10 4.53 -4.96
C ILE A 75 5.64 4.04 -6.29
N HIS A 76 6.77 3.38 -6.23
CA HIS A 76 7.54 2.84 -7.34
C HIS A 76 7.97 1.38 -7.10
N ASN A 77 8.46 0.75 -8.15
CA ASN A 77 9.20 -0.49 -8.11
C ASN A 77 10.46 -0.35 -8.99
N ASN A 78 11.57 -0.82 -8.48
CA ASN A 78 12.90 -0.63 -9.05
C ASN A 78 13.22 -1.64 -10.16
N ALA A 79 14.33 -1.43 -10.84
CA ALA A 79 14.97 -2.37 -11.76
C ALA A 79 16.48 -2.14 -11.80
N GLY A 80 17.24 -3.09 -12.36
CA GLY A 80 18.70 -3.00 -12.53
C GLY A 80 19.46 -4.04 -11.72
N GLY A 81 18.86 -5.21 -11.47
CA GLY A 81 19.53 -6.37 -10.86
C GLY A 81 19.74 -6.26 -9.36
N GLY A 82 18.93 -5.44 -8.69
CA GLY A 82 18.95 -5.33 -7.23
C GLY A 82 17.99 -6.31 -6.54
N ASP A 83 17.86 -6.16 -5.23
CA ASP A 83 17.04 -6.99 -4.36
C ASP A 83 16.60 -6.17 -3.13
N GLY A 84 15.29 -6.11 -2.84
CA GLY A 84 14.74 -5.47 -1.66
C GLY A 84 14.17 -4.06 -1.85
N ALA A 85 13.48 -3.58 -0.81
CA ALA A 85 12.89 -2.25 -0.79
C ALA A 85 13.87 -1.17 -0.34
N GLU A 86 13.72 0.03 -0.88
CA GLU A 86 14.42 1.23 -0.43
C GLU A 86 13.49 2.44 -0.42
N ALA A 87 13.82 3.44 0.37
CA ALA A 87 13.05 4.68 0.39
C ALA A 87 13.99 5.89 0.29
N PHE A 88 13.69 6.81 -0.61
CA PHE A 88 14.42 8.05 -0.75
C PHE A 88 13.68 9.18 -0.04
N TYR A 89 14.43 10.00 0.70
CA TYR A 89 13.90 11.12 1.45
C TYR A 89 14.71 12.39 1.22
N HIS A 90 14.15 13.55 1.56
CA HIS A 90 14.78 14.86 1.40
C HIS A 90 16.11 14.94 2.18
N TYR A 91 17.16 15.44 1.55
CA TYR A 91 18.52 15.50 2.10
C TYR A 91 18.61 16.25 3.44
N GLY A 92 17.69 17.15 3.74
CA GLY A 92 17.56 17.84 5.03
C GLY A 92 17.08 16.94 6.17
N GLY A 93 16.66 15.72 5.88
CA GLY A 93 16.17 14.78 6.90
C GLY A 93 14.80 15.16 7.46
N GLY A 94 14.71 15.26 8.78
CA GLY A 94 13.46 15.64 9.46
C GLY A 94 12.34 14.62 9.29
N LYS A 95 11.10 15.11 9.09
CA LYS A 95 9.91 14.27 9.01
C LYS A 95 9.92 13.32 7.80
N SER A 96 10.56 13.70 6.68
CA SER A 96 10.70 12.82 5.52
C SER A 96 11.61 11.61 5.80
N LYS A 97 12.69 11.79 6.55
CA LYS A 97 13.54 10.69 7.01
C LYS A 97 12.76 9.73 7.92
N THR A 98 12.06 10.27 8.93
CA THR A 98 11.22 9.48 9.82
C THR A 98 10.14 8.70 9.05
N LEU A 99 9.54 9.31 8.03
CA LEU A 99 8.56 8.66 7.17
C LEU A 99 9.17 7.49 6.41
N ALA A 100 10.31 7.68 5.76
CA ALA A 100 11.03 6.63 5.03
C ALA A 100 11.38 5.44 5.93
N GLU A 101 11.93 5.71 7.12
CA GLU A 101 12.29 4.69 8.11
C GLU A 101 11.06 3.93 8.62
N ASN A 102 9.95 4.62 8.91
CA ASN A 102 8.71 4.00 9.37
C ASN A 102 8.09 3.11 8.29
N ILE A 103 8.08 3.54 7.02
CA ILE A 103 7.57 2.74 5.90
C ILE A 103 8.41 1.47 5.75
N LEU A 104 9.74 1.58 5.68
CA LEU A 104 10.61 0.42 5.51
C LEU A 104 10.50 -0.57 6.67
N ALA A 105 10.33 -0.08 7.91
CA ALA A 105 10.13 -0.94 9.07
C ALA A 105 8.84 -1.78 8.97
N GLU A 106 7.81 -1.30 8.31
CA GLU A 106 6.58 -2.08 8.06
C GLU A 106 6.70 -2.98 6.81
N VAL A 107 7.37 -2.51 5.77
CA VAL A 107 7.62 -3.28 4.54
C VAL A 107 8.42 -4.55 4.81
N VAL A 108 9.39 -4.50 5.72
CA VAL A 108 10.16 -5.70 6.14
C VAL A 108 9.25 -6.76 6.77
N LYS A 109 8.18 -6.37 7.45
CA LYS A 109 7.26 -7.32 8.11
C LYS A 109 6.42 -8.14 7.11
N VAL A 110 6.31 -7.70 5.86
CA VAL A 110 5.61 -8.46 4.80
C VAL A 110 6.54 -9.36 3.99
N GLY A 111 7.78 -9.53 4.47
CA GLY A 111 8.75 -10.45 3.91
C GLY A 111 9.76 -9.83 2.95
N GLN A 112 9.70 -8.50 2.72
CA GLN A 112 10.67 -7.82 1.88
C GLN A 112 11.91 -7.44 2.71
N ASN A 113 13.11 -7.59 2.14
CA ASN A 113 14.32 -7.09 2.76
C ASN A 113 14.48 -5.58 2.52
N SER A 114 15.15 -4.91 3.44
CA SER A 114 15.37 -3.47 3.36
C SER A 114 16.79 -3.12 2.90
N ARG A 115 16.87 -2.25 1.90
CA ARG A 115 18.11 -1.59 1.46
C ARG A 115 18.36 -0.26 2.18
N GLY A 116 17.45 0.10 3.10
CA GLY A 116 17.54 1.29 3.95
C GLY A 116 16.94 2.57 3.33
N ALA A 117 16.76 3.54 4.21
CA ALA A 117 16.37 4.89 3.83
C ALA A 117 17.60 5.66 3.31
N LYS A 118 17.46 6.37 2.18
CA LYS A 118 18.58 6.94 1.43
C LYS A 118 18.32 8.38 1.01
N VAL A 119 19.42 9.08 0.76
CA VAL A 119 19.45 10.37 0.09
C VAL A 119 20.18 10.19 -1.24
N ARG A 120 19.61 10.77 -2.30
CA ARG A 120 20.28 10.87 -3.59
C ARG A 120 20.33 12.31 -4.03
N LYS A 121 21.53 12.82 -4.29
CA LYS A 121 21.73 14.19 -4.74
C LYS A 121 22.09 14.23 -6.23
N ASN A 122 21.66 15.31 -6.89
CA ASN A 122 22.08 15.64 -8.25
C ASN A 122 23.44 16.36 -8.25
N SER A 123 23.94 16.71 -9.43
CA SER A 123 25.22 17.43 -9.58
C SER A 123 25.28 18.81 -8.94
N GLN A 124 24.10 19.39 -8.63
CA GLN A 124 23.98 20.68 -7.96
C GLN A 124 23.90 20.55 -6.40
N GLY A 125 24.00 19.33 -5.87
CA GLY A 125 23.89 19.06 -4.42
C GLY A 125 22.46 19.08 -3.87
N LYS A 126 21.43 19.23 -4.73
CA LYS A 126 20.00 19.15 -4.37
C LYS A 126 19.49 17.71 -4.50
N ASP A 127 18.30 17.44 -3.98
CA ASP A 127 17.67 16.14 -4.16
C ASP A 127 17.54 15.79 -5.65
N TYR A 128 17.91 14.56 -5.99
CA TYR A 128 17.89 14.07 -7.37
C TYR A 128 16.45 13.99 -7.91
N TYR A 129 15.55 13.43 -7.11
CA TYR A 129 14.17 13.19 -7.50
C TYR A 129 13.34 14.48 -7.42
N GLY A 130 12.65 14.82 -8.52
CA GLY A 130 11.81 16.02 -8.62
C GLY A 130 10.69 16.02 -7.59
N PHE A 131 10.00 14.88 -7.39
CA PHE A 131 8.93 14.74 -6.41
C PHE A 131 9.39 15.13 -4.99
N ILE A 132 10.55 14.66 -4.55
CA ILE A 132 11.11 15.01 -3.23
C ILE A 132 11.54 16.48 -3.16
N ARG A 133 12.11 17.00 -4.26
CA ARG A 133 12.72 18.34 -4.30
C ARG A 133 11.69 19.46 -4.39
N GLU A 134 10.57 19.22 -5.10
CA GLU A 134 9.64 20.27 -5.53
C GLU A 134 8.28 20.20 -4.85
N THR A 135 8.01 19.15 -4.08
CA THR A 135 6.84 19.11 -3.20
C THR A 135 7.09 19.87 -1.91
N SER A 136 6.07 20.61 -1.44
CA SER A 136 6.14 21.42 -0.22
C SER A 136 5.99 20.57 1.06
N ALA A 137 5.36 19.42 0.95
CA ALA A 137 5.15 18.49 2.05
C ALA A 137 6.40 17.63 2.32
N PRO A 138 6.58 17.07 3.52
CA PRO A 138 7.53 15.99 3.75
C PRO A 138 7.21 14.82 2.82
N ALA A 139 8.08 14.60 1.82
CA ALA A 139 7.87 13.63 0.74
C ALA A 139 8.93 12.52 0.76
N VAL A 140 8.54 11.33 0.31
CA VAL A 140 9.42 10.19 0.08
C VAL A 140 9.06 9.49 -1.22
N ILE A 141 10.03 8.84 -1.87
CA ILE A 141 9.81 7.83 -2.92
C ILE A 141 10.10 6.47 -2.30
N VAL A 142 9.19 5.52 -2.47
CA VAL A 142 9.34 4.16 -2.01
C VAL A 142 9.46 3.22 -3.19
N GLU A 143 10.61 2.57 -3.31
CA GLU A 143 10.88 1.49 -4.24
C GLU A 143 10.56 0.18 -3.52
N CYS A 144 9.42 -0.43 -3.83
CA CYS A 144 8.89 -1.57 -3.07
C CYS A 144 9.65 -2.87 -3.34
N ALA A 145 10.11 -3.07 -4.57
CA ALA A 145 10.71 -4.32 -5.06
C ALA A 145 11.45 -4.08 -6.37
N PHE A 146 12.32 -5.00 -6.79
CA PHE A 146 12.93 -4.99 -8.12
C PHE A 146 12.12 -5.88 -9.08
N VAL A 147 11.59 -5.31 -10.16
CA VAL A 147 10.75 -6.05 -11.13
C VAL A 147 11.53 -7.08 -11.95
N ASP A 148 12.85 -6.97 -11.98
CA ASP A 148 13.76 -7.91 -12.63
C ASP A 148 14.36 -8.95 -11.66
N ASN A 149 13.96 -8.95 -10.40
CA ASN A 149 14.33 -9.93 -9.39
C ASN A 149 13.15 -10.87 -9.09
N ALA A 150 13.34 -12.17 -9.28
CA ALA A 150 12.28 -13.16 -9.12
C ALA A 150 11.78 -13.30 -7.65
N GLN A 151 12.67 -13.14 -6.67
CA GLN A 151 12.30 -13.21 -5.25
C GLN A 151 11.47 -12.00 -4.84
N ASP A 152 11.85 -10.81 -5.30
CA ASP A 152 11.09 -9.58 -5.10
C ASP A 152 9.71 -9.64 -5.76
N LEU A 153 9.63 -10.14 -6.99
CA LEU A 153 8.34 -10.32 -7.69
C LEU A 153 7.43 -11.32 -6.98
N GLU A 154 7.99 -12.35 -6.34
CA GLU A 154 7.18 -13.30 -5.56
C GLU A 154 6.44 -12.59 -4.41
N ILE A 155 7.04 -11.54 -3.81
CA ILE A 155 6.41 -10.72 -2.74
C ILE A 155 5.24 -9.89 -3.29
N LEU A 156 5.19 -9.62 -4.59
CA LEU A 156 4.15 -8.86 -5.27
C LEU A 156 3.28 -9.70 -6.22
N ALA A 157 3.48 -11.03 -6.27
CA ALA A 157 2.93 -11.90 -7.29
C ALA A 157 1.39 -11.93 -7.33
N THR A 158 0.73 -11.80 -6.18
CA THR A 158 -0.73 -11.84 -6.10
C THR A 158 -1.31 -10.50 -5.66
N GLU A 159 -2.60 -10.29 -5.96
CA GLU A 159 -3.31 -9.10 -5.46
C GLU A 159 -3.26 -9.00 -3.92
N GLY A 160 -3.41 -10.13 -3.21
CA GLY A 160 -3.31 -10.16 -1.76
C GLY A 160 -1.94 -9.71 -1.25
N LYS A 161 -0.84 -10.11 -1.91
CA LYS A 161 0.51 -9.69 -1.57
C LYS A 161 0.73 -8.20 -1.85
N ARG A 162 0.23 -7.68 -2.96
CA ARG A 162 0.26 -6.23 -3.25
C ARG A 162 -0.58 -5.43 -2.25
N LYS A 163 -1.73 -5.95 -1.81
CA LYS A 163 -2.52 -5.36 -0.72
C LYS A 163 -1.73 -5.31 0.59
N SER A 164 -1.01 -6.38 0.94
CA SER A 164 -0.15 -6.40 2.12
C SER A 164 0.98 -5.36 2.04
N MET A 165 1.58 -5.17 0.86
CA MET A 165 2.58 -4.12 0.63
C MET A 165 1.98 -2.71 0.81
N GLY A 166 0.82 -2.43 0.20
CA GLY A 166 0.12 -1.16 0.35
C GLY A 166 -0.29 -0.88 1.81
N GLU A 167 -0.75 -1.91 2.53
CA GLU A 167 -1.03 -1.82 3.96
C GLU A 167 0.23 -1.50 4.79
N ALA A 168 1.37 -2.10 4.46
CA ALA A 168 2.64 -1.82 5.14
C ALA A 168 3.06 -0.35 4.95
N ILE A 169 2.95 0.19 3.73
CA ILE A 169 3.21 1.61 3.46
C ILE A 169 2.26 2.50 4.27
N ALA A 170 0.96 2.17 4.28
CA ALA A 170 -0.03 2.92 5.04
C ALA A 170 0.25 2.91 6.55
N LYS A 171 0.69 1.79 7.12
CA LYS A 171 1.12 1.69 8.52
C LYS A 171 2.28 2.64 8.83
N GLY A 172 3.27 2.73 7.95
CA GLY A 172 4.38 3.67 8.08
C GLY A 172 3.92 5.13 8.05
N LEU A 173 2.98 5.47 7.16
CA LEU A 173 2.35 6.78 7.07
C LEU A 173 1.56 7.11 8.35
N LEU A 174 0.68 6.22 8.79
CA LEU A 174 -0.12 6.38 10.01
C LEU A 174 0.78 6.58 11.24
N LYS A 175 1.82 5.77 11.38
CA LYS A 175 2.80 5.90 12.46
C LYS A 175 3.47 7.28 12.44
N THR A 176 3.84 7.79 11.28
CA THR A 176 4.45 9.12 11.13
C THR A 176 3.48 10.26 11.44
N LEU A 177 2.18 10.05 11.19
CA LEU A 177 1.10 10.97 11.53
C LEU A 177 0.68 10.87 13.03
N GLY A 178 1.17 9.89 13.78
CA GLY A 178 0.75 9.64 15.17
C GLY A 178 -0.62 8.99 15.27
N VAL A 179 -1.11 8.33 14.22
CA VAL A 179 -2.41 7.63 14.18
C VAL A 179 -2.20 6.14 14.44
N ALA A 180 -2.91 5.61 15.43
CA ALA A 180 -2.84 4.18 15.73
C ALA A 180 -3.48 3.35 14.61
N TYR A 181 -2.73 2.36 14.08
CA TYR A 181 -3.28 1.42 13.12
C TYR A 181 -4.33 0.51 13.78
N GLN A 182 -5.46 0.36 13.13
CA GLN A 182 -6.49 -0.60 13.49
C GLN A 182 -6.64 -1.59 12.33
N GLY A 183 -6.40 -2.87 12.62
CA GLY A 183 -6.61 -3.95 11.65
C GLY A 183 -8.07 -3.97 11.15
N GLU A 184 -8.29 -4.65 10.05
CA GLU A 184 -9.67 -4.90 9.61
C GLU A 184 -10.41 -5.61 10.73
N LYS A 185 -11.55 -5.05 11.12
CA LYS A 185 -12.46 -5.80 12.00
C LYS A 185 -12.92 -7.00 11.17
N ASN A 186 -12.59 -8.20 11.62
CA ASN A 186 -13.18 -9.41 11.06
C ASN A 186 -14.70 -9.33 11.27
N THR A 187 -15.39 -8.79 10.29
CA THR A 187 -16.85 -8.78 10.30
C THR A 187 -17.29 -10.19 9.91
N LEU A 188 -17.65 -10.95 10.93
CA LEU A 188 -18.25 -12.26 10.70
C LEU A 188 -19.70 -12.05 10.26
N TYR A 189 -20.01 -12.46 9.05
CA TYR A 189 -21.39 -12.55 8.58
C TYR A 189 -21.95 -13.92 9.00
N ARG A 190 -22.97 -13.90 9.84
CA ARG A 190 -23.69 -15.11 10.25
C ARG A 190 -24.85 -15.34 9.30
N VAL A 191 -24.91 -16.53 8.70
CA VAL A 191 -26.11 -16.99 7.98
C VAL A 191 -26.96 -17.80 8.94
N GLN A 192 -28.14 -17.28 9.27
CA GLN A 192 -29.12 -17.99 10.12
C GLN A 192 -30.11 -18.72 9.21
N VAL A 193 -30.21 -20.05 9.39
CA VAL A 193 -31.07 -20.91 8.55
C VAL A 193 -32.39 -21.29 9.21
N GLY A 194 -32.64 -20.84 10.44
CA GLY A 194 -33.91 -21.02 11.15
C GLY A 194 -33.80 -20.73 12.63
N ALA A 195 -34.96 -20.56 13.26
CA ALA A 195 -35.14 -20.49 14.73
C ALA A 195 -36.24 -21.47 15.13
N TYR A 196 -36.02 -22.29 16.13
CA TYR A 196 -36.90 -23.38 16.51
C TYR A 196 -37.13 -23.39 18.02
N LEU A 197 -38.39 -23.53 18.44
CA LEU A 197 -38.75 -23.67 19.87
C LEU A 197 -38.32 -25.03 20.45
N LEU A 198 -38.29 -26.07 19.62
CA LEU A 198 -37.87 -27.41 20.05
C LEU A 198 -36.44 -27.68 19.53
N LYS A 199 -35.57 -28.06 20.45
CA LYS A 199 -34.16 -28.41 20.16
C LYS A 199 -34.04 -29.51 19.09
N SER A 200 -34.93 -30.51 19.16
CA SER A 200 -34.97 -31.61 18.20
C SER A 200 -35.16 -31.16 16.73
N ASN A 201 -35.95 -30.09 16.52
CA ASN A 201 -36.17 -29.53 15.20
C ASN A 201 -34.91 -28.81 14.69
N ALA A 202 -34.22 -28.09 15.57
CA ALA A 202 -32.93 -27.48 15.23
C ALA A 202 -31.85 -28.52 14.88
N GLU A 203 -31.78 -29.63 15.66
CA GLU A 203 -30.85 -30.74 15.43
C GLU A 203 -31.17 -31.47 14.09
N ALA A 204 -32.44 -31.63 13.75
CA ALA A 204 -32.83 -32.23 12.45
C ALA A 204 -32.36 -31.39 11.26
N VAL A 205 -32.46 -30.05 11.35
CA VAL A 205 -31.99 -29.14 10.32
C VAL A 205 -30.46 -29.09 10.28
N GLN A 206 -29.79 -29.04 11.45
CA GLN A 206 -28.34 -29.13 11.51
C GLN A 206 -27.82 -30.37 10.80
N LYS A 207 -28.43 -31.55 11.01
CA LYS A 207 -28.05 -32.79 10.37
C LYS A 207 -28.17 -32.71 8.84
N LYS A 208 -29.24 -32.08 8.32
CA LYS A 208 -29.42 -31.89 6.86
C LYS A 208 -28.33 -30.98 6.27
N ILE A 209 -27.98 -29.89 6.96
CA ILE A 209 -26.96 -28.96 6.50
C ILE A 209 -25.57 -29.64 6.47
N LYS A 210 -25.25 -30.42 7.52
CA LYS A 210 -24.00 -31.19 7.55
C LYS A 210 -23.96 -32.26 6.46
N ALA A 211 -25.07 -32.89 6.13
CA ALA A 211 -25.14 -33.90 5.07
C ALA A 211 -24.86 -33.37 3.67
N VAL A 212 -25.02 -32.05 3.44
CA VAL A 212 -24.67 -31.39 2.17
C VAL A 212 -23.30 -30.68 2.22
N GLY A 213 -22.47 -30.97 3.24
CA GLY A 213 -21.06 -30.56 3.30
C GLY A 213 -20.78 -29.22 3.99
N PHE A 214 -21.76 -28.60 4.67
CA PHE A 214 -21.53 -27.38 5.43
C PHE A 214 -21.39 -27.64 6.93
N ASP A 215 -20.46 -26.95 7.58
CA ASP A 215 -20.42 -26.92 9.03
C ASP A 215 -21.62 -26.14 9.60
N ALA A 216 -22.27 -26.71 10.61
CA ALA A 216 -23.40 -26.07 11.26
C ALA A 216 -23.36 -26.33 12.78
N PHE A 217 -23.71 -25.33 13.55
CA PHE A 217 -23.85 -25.40 15.02
C PHE A 217 -25.14 -24.73 15.46
N ILE A 218 -25.68 -25.15 16.62
CA ILE A 218 -26.88 -24.60 17.22
C ILE A 218 -26.43 -23.60 18.27
N VAL A 219 -26.97 -22.38 18.24
CA VAL A 219 -26.83 -21.36 19.26
C VAL A 219 -28.15 -21.29 20.03
N LYS A 220 -28.11 -21.28 21.35
CA LYS A 220 -29.26 -21.02 22.20
C LYS A 220 -29.22 -19.54 22.58
N GLU A 221 -30.29 -18.81 22.29
CA GLU A 221 -30.50 -17.44 22.73
C GLU A 221 -31.30 -17.43 24.05
#